data_f85adbad106b95370dc1b35a72fe8381
#
_entry.id   f85adbad106b95370dc1b35a72fe8381
#
_cell.length_a   1.000
_cell.length_b   1.000
_cell.length_c   1.000
_cell.angle_alpha   90.00
_cell.angle_beta   90.00
_cell.angle_gamma   90.00
#
_symmetry.space_group_name_H-M   'P 1'
#
loop_
_entity.id
_entity.type
_entity.pdbx_description
1 polymer ?
#
loop_
_entity_poly.entity_id
_entity_poly.type
_entity_poly.pdbx_seq_one_letter_code
_entity_poly.pdbx_strand_id
1 'polypeptide(L)'
;GTIQKDLDDGIDTIGKKMTVCQLYAKQIRHRRNVRYNTKNGRKRLMKLLEEDKLGGCPIDSVKLSDAKEWAIRMKEKEISYKTISNDKRSLKAAFYTAIQDDCIRKNPFDFQLNTVIEDDTEPKVPLTPAQEESFLSFAQNDKVYQKYYDELIILLGTGLRISELCGLTDTDIDFENRIINVDHQLLRSAETGYYIETPKTKSGIRQISNERKSI
;
A
#
# COMPACT_ATOMS: atom_id res chain seq x y z
N GLY A 1 13.85 12.97 39.90
CA GLY A 1 14.25 12.08 38.92
C GLY A 1 13.72 12.29 37.50
N THR A 2 13.15 11.26 36.91
CA THR A 2 12.77 11.23 35.50
C THR A 2 11.62 12.19 35.15
N ILE A 3 10.60 12.33 36.03
CA ILE A 3 9.43 13.20 35.84
C ILE A 3 9.86 14.66 35.76
N GLN A 4 10.75 15.11 36.65
CA GLN A 4 11.26 16.50 36.64
C GLN A 4 12.04 16.79 35.36
N LYS A 5 12.87 15.83 34.90
CA LYS A 5 13.61 15.97 33.64
C LYS A 5 12.70 16.01 32.42
N ASP A 6 11.59 15.24 32.42
CA ASP A 6 10.61 15.26 31.34
C ASP A 6 9.82 16.58 31.30
N LEU A 7 9.50 17.16 32.44
CA LEU A 7 8.89 18.49 32.55
C LEU A 7 9.86 19.59 32.09
N ASP A 8 11.10 19.53 32.51
CA ASP A 8 12.16 20.49 32.10
C ASP A 8 12.45 20.42 30.59
N ASP A 9 12.28 19.22 29.98
CA ASP A 9 12.45 18.99 28.55
C ASP A 9 11.15 19.20 27.73
N GLY A 10 10.04 19.64 28.35
CA GLY A 10 8.75 19.93 27.71
C GLY A 10 8.00 18.70 27.20
N ILE A 11 8.26 17.50 27.74
CA ILE A 11 7.61 16.25 27.30
C ILE A 11 6.22 16.15 27.92
N ASP A 12 5.21 15.85 27.07
CA ASP A 12 3.84 15.53 27.52
C ASP A 12 3.79 14.23 28.30
N THR A 13 3.78 14.35 29.64
CA THR A 13 3.78 13.23 30.58
C THR A 13 2.50 12.39 30.53
N ILE A 14 1.38 12.94 30.06
CA ILE A 14 0.11 12.23 29.87
C ILE A 14 0.13 11.49 28.52
N GLY A 15 0.56 12.16 27.44
CA GLY A 15 0.61 11.61 26.09
C GLY A 15 1.55 10.43 25.96
N LYS A 16 2.66 10.39 26.69
CA LYS A 16 3.64 9.28 26.63
C LYS A 16 3.11 7.95 27.18
N LYS A 17 2.09 7.95 28.04
CA LYS A 17 1.45 6.74 28.55
C LYS A 17 0.44 6.11 27.59
N MET A 18 0.15 6.78 26.48
CA MET A 18 -0.69 6.23 25.41
C MET A 18 -0.10 4.90 24.91
N THR A 19 -0.98 3.91 24.65
CA THR A 19 -0.51 2.64 24.05
C THR A 19 -0.23 2.79 22.57
N VAL A 20 0.52 1.84 21.98
CA VAL A 20 0.79 1.81 20.53
C VAL A 20 -0.52 1.75 19.74
N CYS A 21 -1.51 0.95 20.17
CA CYS A 21 -2.84 0.93 19.55
C CYS A 21 -3.53 2.29 19.60
N GLN A 22 -3.47 2.99 20.74
CA GLN A 22 -4.07 4.32 20.89
C GLN A 22 -3.37 5.36 20.02
N LEU A 23 -2.04 5.33 19.94
CA LEU A 23 -1.24 6.18 19.05
C LEU A 23 -1.63 5.94 17.60
N TYR A 24 -1.70 4.68 17.17
CA TYR A 24 -2.07 4.34 15.79
C TYR A 24 -3.51 4.73 15.47
N ALA A 25 -4.45 4.57 16.41
CA ALA A 25 -5.82 5.05 16.28
C ALA A 25 -5.88 6.57 16.12
N LYS A 26 -5.08 7.33 16.90
CA LYS A 26 -4.93 8.79 16.75
C LYS A 26 -4.45 9.16 15.35
N GLN A 27 -3.41 8.49 14.84
CA GLN A 27 -2.88 8.69 13.50
C GLN A 27 -3.92 8.42 12.39
N ILE A 28 -4.75 7.37 12.54
CA ILE A 28 -5.81 7.05 11.58
C ILE A 28 -6.87 8.16 11.56
N ARG A 29 -7.27 8.68 12.72
CA ARG A 29 -8.28 9.75 12.84
C ARG A 29 -7.86 11.06 12.16
N HIS A 30 -6.58 11.41 12.19
CA HIS A 30 -6.05 12.62 11.55
C HIS A 30 -6.00 12.53 10.01
N ARG A 31 -6.10 11.34 9.43
CA ARG A 31 -6.04 11.10 7.98
C ARG A 31 -7.37 10.52 7.46
N ARG A 32 -8.44 11.32 7.49
CA ARG A 32 -9.81 10.87 7.17
C ARG A 32 -10.03 10.57 5.68
N ASN A 33 -9.50 11.40 4.78
CA ASN A 33 -9.70 11.24 3.34
C ASN A 33 -8.72 10.21 2.76
N VAL A 34 -9.04 8.92 2.94
CA VAL A 34 -8.24 7.82 2.39
C VAL A 34 -9.12 6.87 1.60
N ARG A 35 -8.55 6.32 0.53
CA ARG A 35 -9.20 5.34 -0.33
C ARG A 35 -9.52 4.04 0.43
N TYR A 36 -10.52 3.32 -0.05
CA TYR A 36 -11.02 2.08 0.55
C TYR A 36 -9.91 1.07 0.88
N ASN A 37 -9.01 0.79 -0.07
CA ASN A 37 -7.90 -0.16 0.16
C ASN A 37 -6.93 0.30 1.26
N THR A 38 -6.68 1.62 1.37
CA THR A 38 -5.87 2.17 2.47
C THR A 38 -6.58 2.02 3.81
N LYS A 39 -7.91 2.23 3.85
CA LYS A 39 -8.73 2.02 5.05
C LYS A 39 -8.67 0.56 5.52
N ASN A 40 -8.79 -0.39 4.59
CA ASN A 40 -8.70 -1.83 4.91
C ASN A 40 -7.30 -2.24 5.41
N GLY A 41 -6.23 -1.74 4.78
CA GLY A 41 -4.87 -1.97 5.25
C GLY A 41 -4.65 -1.45 6.68
N ARG A 42 -5.24 -0.30 7.03
CA ARG A 42 -5.18 0.25 8.38
C ARG A 42 -5.97 -0.57 9.39
N LYS A 43 -7.18 -1.03 9.03
CA LYS A 43 -7.98 -1.94 9.87
C LYS A 43 -7.22 -3.24 10.16
N ARG A 44 -6.59 -3.82 9.12
CA ARG A 44 -5.76 -5.02 9.25
C ARG A 44 -4.59 -4.80 10.22
N LEU A 45 -3.82 -3.71 10.05
CA LEU A 45 -2.69 -3.43 10.94
C LEU A 45 -3.16 -3.17 12.38
N MET A 46 -4.29 -2.48 12.57
CA MET A 46 -4.85 -2.29 13.91
C MET A 46 -5.15 -3.63 14.57
N LYS A 47 -5.82 -4.54 13.87
CA LYS A 47 -6.10 -5.89 14.38
C LYS A 47 -4.83 -6.65 14.75
N LEU A 48 -3.79 -6.59 13.90
CA LEU A 48 -2.50 -7.22 14.20
C LEU A 48 -1.83 -6.63 15.44
N LEU A 49 -1.98 -5.33 15.69
CA LEU A 49 -1.46 -4.68 16.90
C LEU A 49 -2.25 -5.08 18.14
N GLU A 50 -3.57 -5.19 18.05
CA GLU A 50 -4.44 -5.62 19.15
C GLU A 50 -4.15 -7.06 19.58
N GLU A 51 -3.74 -7.92 18.64
CA GLU A 51 -3.36 -9.32 18.88
C GLU A 51 -1.89 -9.48 19.30
N ASP A 52 -1.05 -8.44 19.19
CA ASP A 52 0.36 -8.49 19.51
C ASP A 52 0.68 -7.74 20.80
N LYS A 53 1.62 -8.27 21.58
CA LYS A 53 2.06 -7.65 22.85
C LYS A 53 2.49 -6.18 22.70
N LEU A 54 2.99 -5.79 21.52
CA LEU A 54 3.43 -4.42 21.25
C LEU A 54 2.27 -3.43 21.30
N GLY A 55 1.08 -3.83 20.87
CA GLY A 55 -0.08 -2.93 20.78
C GLY A 55 -0.53 -2.35 22.12
N GLY A 56 -0.39 -3.13 23.20
CA GLY A 56 -0.71 -2.73 24.57
C GLY A 56 0.41 -1.95 25.29
N CYS A 57 1.63 -1.90 24.72
CA CYS A 57 2.75 -1.22 25.37
C CYS A 57 2.56 0.29 25.37
N PRO A 58 2.88 1.01 26.47
CA PRO A 58 3.01 2.46 26.47
C PRO A 58 4.11 2.91 25.50
N ILE A 59 3.87 3.95 24.74
CA ILE A 59 4.78 4.39 23.67
C ILE A 59 6.16 4.83 24.19
N ASP A 60 6.25 5.32 25.41
CA ASP A 60 7.50 5.71 26.06
C ASP A 60 8.36 4.51 26.49
N SER A 61 7.76 3.35 26.66
CA SER A 61 8.44 2.11 27.03
C SER A 61 8.95 1.32 25.82
N VAL A 62 8.43 1.60 24.61
CA VAL A 62 8.79 0.86 23.41
C VAL A 62 10.24 1.19 22.98
N LYS A 63 11.08 0.17 22.96
CA LYS A 63 12.47 0.25 22.52
C LYS A 63 12.62 -0.18 21.06
N LEU A 64 13.77 0.15 20.48
CA LEU A 64 14.16 -0.32 19.15
C LEU A 64 14.13 -1.86 19.05
N SER A 65 14.54 -2.57 20.13
CA SER A 65 14.48 -4.03 20.22
C SER A 65 13.05 -4.56 20.10
N ASP A 66 12.09 -3.93 20.78
CA ASP A 66 10.69 -4.37 20.76
C ASP A 66 10.08 -4.23 19.37
N ALA A 67 10.42 -3.14 18.65
CA ALA A 67 9.99 -2.93 17.28
C ALA A 67 10.63 -3.93 16.29
N LYS A 68 11.89 -4.32 16.50
CA LYS A 68 12.54 -5.38 15.72
C LYS A 68 11.93 -6.75 16.00
N GLU A 69 11.71 -7.10 17.27
CA GLU A 69 11.03 -8.34 17.64
C GLU A 69 9.60 -8.41 17.09
N TRP A 70 8.87 -7.28 17.04
CA TRP A 70 7.57 -7.24 16.38
C TRP A 70 7.70 -7.64 14.90
N ALA A 71 8.68 -7.12 14.17
CA ALA A 71 8.89 -7.48 12.77
C ALA A 71 9.21 -8.98 12.60
N ILE A 72 10.01 -9.57 13.50
CA ILE A 72 10.30 -11.01 13.51
C ILE A 72 9.01 -11.82 13.72
N ARG A 73 8.20 -11.48 14.73
CA ARG A 73 6.91 -12.15 14.97
C ARG A 73 5.94 -12.03 13.78
N MET A 74 5.96 -10.90 13.06
CA MET A 74 5.13 -10.76 11.85
C MET A 74 5.63 -11.69 10.73
N LYS A 75 6.94 -11.91 10.62
CA LYS A 75 7.51 -12.86 9.66
C LYS A 75 7.19 -14.30 10.03
N GLU A 76 7.23 -14.65 11.32
CA GLU A 76 6.82 -15.96 11.85
C GLU A 76 5.34 -16.28 11.57
N LYS A 77 4.48 -15.25 11.47
CA LYS A 77 3.08 -15.35 11.03
C LYS A 77 2.93 -15.44 9.50
N GLU A 78 4.01 -15.71 8.77
CA GLU A 78 4.06 -15.80 7.30
C GLU A 78 3.60 -14.53 6.56
N ILE A 79 3.66 -13.38 7.22
CA ILE A 79 3.39 -12.10 6.56
C ILE A 79 4.57 -11.74 5.66
N SER A 80 4.29 -11.41 4.40
CA SER A 80 5.34 -11.08 3.42
C SER A 80 6.17 -9.87 3.84
N TYR A 81 7.46 -9.87 3.50
CA TYR A 81 8.37 -8.76 3.77
C TYR A 81 7.81 -7.40 3.32
N LYS A 82 7.23 -7.34 2.13
CA LYS A 82 6.61 -6.12 1.59
C LYS A 82 5.48 -5.59 2.47
N THR A 83 4.67 -6.48 3.01
CA THR A 83 3.57 -6.12 3.92
C THR A 83 4.11 -5.60 5.24
N ILE A 84 5.07 -6.31 5.85
CA ILE A 84 5.74 -5.87 7.10
C ILE A 84 6.42 -4.51 6.90
N SER A 85 7.08 -4.30 5.76
CA SER A 85 7.71 -3.02 5.40
C SER A 85 6.70 -1.87 5.35
N ASN A 86 5.53 -2.08 4.76
CA ASN A 86 4.46 -1.09 4.70
C ASN A 86 3.86 -0.81 6.08
N ASP A 87 3.64 -1.84 6.89
CA ASP A 87 3.13 -1.73 8.25
C ASP A 87 4.12 -1.00 9.15
N LYS A 88 5.41 -1.36 9.10
CA LYS A 88 6.51 -0.65 9.76
C LYS A 88 6.54 0.83 9.39
N ARG A 89 6.38 1.16 8.10
CA ARG A 89 6.32 2.55 7.63
C ARG A 89 5.13 3.30 8.24
N SER A 90 3.99 2.65 8.37
CA SER A 90 2.79 3.23 8.99
C SER A 90 2.99 3.49 10.49
N LEU A 91 3.61 2.54 11.20
CA LEU A 91 3.97 2.70 12.62
C LEU A 91 5.04 3.76 12.81
N LYS A 92 6.10 3.75 11.98
CA LYS A 92 7.13 4.80 11.99
C LYS A 92 6.52 6.19 11.87
N ALA A 93 5.54 6.37 10.96
CA ALA A 93 4.85 7.65 10.80
C ALA A 93 4.02 8.03 12.04
N ALA A 94 3.37 7.06 12.71
CA ALA A 94 2.62 7.32 13.95
C ALA A 94 3.57 7.76 15.09
N PHE A 95 4.70 7.08 15.26
CA PHE A 95 5.70 7.44 16.25
C PHE A 95 6.39 8.80 15.96
N TYR A 96 6.56 9.19 14.71
CA TYR A 96 6.99 10.56 14.38
C TYR A 96 5.98 11.62 14.80
N THR A 97 4.67 11.34 14.68
CA THR A 97 3.64 12.25 15.22
C THR A 97 3.77 12.37 16.74
N ALA A 98 4.04 11.27 17.46
CA ALA A 98 4.26 11.31 18.90
C ALA A 98 5.53 12.10 19.29
N ILE A 99 6.56 12.12 18.44
CA ILE A 99 7.74 12.99 18.64
C ILE A 99 7.36 14.46 18.42
N GLN A 100 6.61 14.77 17.38
CA GLN A 100 6.13 16.14 17.08
C GLN A 100 5.19 16.69 18.15
N ASP A 101 4.46 15.80 18.84
CA ASP A 101 3.58 16.12 19.96
C ASP A 101 4.33 16.10 21.31
N ASP A 102 5.65 16.05 21.32
CA ASP A 102 6.54 16.01 22.50
C ASP A 102 6.24 14.87 23.50
N CYS A 103 5.60 13.77 23.03
CA CYS A 103 5.31 12.60 23.85
C CYS A 103 6.53 11.70 24.07
N ILE A 104 7.41 11.61 23.09
CA ILE A 104 8.62 10.77 23.09
C ILE A 104 9.77 11.45 22.33
N ARG A 105 11.01 11.03 22.58
CA ARG A 105 12.21 11.63 21.97
C ARG A 105 12.74 10.89 20.74
N LYS A 106 12.51 9.59 20.63
CA LYS A 106 13.08 8.72 19.59
C LYS A 106 12.03 7.82 19.00
N ASN A 107 12.17 7.52 17.71
CA ASN A 107 11.28 6.61 17.01
C ASN A 107 11.84 5.17 17.07
N PRO A 108 11.15 4.23 17.73
CA PRO A 108 11.59 2.84 17.82
C PRO A 108 11.57 2.10 16.47
N PHE A 109 10.82 2.61 15.48
CA PHE A 109 10.75 2.03 14.13
C PHE A 109 11.78 2.63 13.16
N ASP A 110 12.76 3.39 13.66
CA ASP A 110 13.81 3.98 12.84
C ASP A 110 14.99 3.02 12.65
N PHE A 111 14.77 1.96 11.89
CA PHE A 111 15.77 0.96 11.51
C PHE A 111 15.52 0.45 10.08
N GLN A 112 16.53 -0.20 9.49
CA GLN A 112 16.38 -0.87 8.20
C GLN A 112 15.83 -2.29 8.41
N LEU A 113 14.72 -2.62 7.75
CA LEU A 113 14.01 -3.88 7.97
C LEU A 113 14.83 -5.11 7.52
N ASN A 114 15.57 -4.99 6.43
CA ASN A 114 16.42 -6.04 5.88
C ASN A 114 17.60 -6.44 6.80
N THR A 115 17.90 -5.64 7.83
CA THR A 115 18.88 -6.01 8.86
C THR A 115 18.29 -6.88 9.97
N VAL A 116 16.97 -7.12 9.95
CA VAL A 116 16.23 -7.83 11.00
C VAL A 116 15.56 -9.09 10.46
N ILE A 117 14.95 -9.00 9.29
CA ILE A 117 14.30 -10.12 8.59
C ILE A 117 14.76 -10.14 7.14
N GLU A 118 14.85 -11.32 6.56
CA GLU A 118 15.23 -11.51 5.17
C GLU A 118 14.20 -10.90 4.21
N ASP A 119 14.69 -10.20 3.18
CA ASP A 119 13.87 -9.70 2.08
C ASP A 119 13.74 -10.80 1.02
N ASP A 120 12.65 -11.54 1.11
CA ASP A 120 12.27 -12.59 0.18
C ASP A 120 11.45 -12.06 -1.02
N THR A 121 11.53 -10.76 -1.30
CA THR A 121 10.80 -10.13 -2.40
C THR A 121 11.48 -10.47 -3.73
N GLU A 122 10.83 -11.29 -4.54
CA GLU A 122 11.29 -11.52 -5.91
C GLU A 122 11.11 -10.25 -6.77
N PRO A 123 12.15 -9.85 -7.51
CA PRO A 123 12.04 -8.71 -8.42
C PRO A 123 11.08 -9.05 -9.57
N LYS A 124 10.15 -8.14 -9.85
CA LYS A 124 9.26 -8.30 -11.02
C LYS A 124 10.04 -7.98 -12.29
N VAL A 125 10.25 -8.98 -13.12
CA VAL A 125 10.90 -8.85 -14.41
C VAL A 125 9.82 -8.74 -15.50
N PRO A 126 9.91 -7.78 -16.43
CA PRO A 126 9.02 -7.72 -17.59
C PRO A 126 9.15 -8.98 -18.46
N LEU A 127 8.08 -9.32 -19.16
CA LEU A 127 8.13 -10.40 -20.15
C LEU A 127 9.08 -10.01 -21.29
N THR A 128 9.85 -10.97 -21.76
CA THR A 128 10.57 -10.85 -23.02
C THR A 128 9.58 -10.96 -24.19
N PRO A 129 9.90 -10.46 -25.41
CA PRO A 129 9.01 -10.61 -26.57
C PRO A 129 8.62 -12.07 -26.85
N ALA A 130 9.56 -13.00 -26.71
CA ALA A 130 9.27 -14.42 -26.89
C ALA A 130 8.33 -15.01 -25.82
N GLN A 131 8.45 -14.52 -24.58
CA GLN A 131 7.53 -14.91 -23.49
C GLN A 131 6.14 -14.31 -23.68
N GLU A 132 6.07 -13.07 -24.20
CA GLU A 132 4.81 -12.41 -24.51
C GLU A 132 4.06 -13.16 -25.63
N GLU A 133 4.76 -13.52 -26.72
CA GLU A 133 4.20 -14.32 -27.82
C GLU A 133 3.71 -15.70 -27.33
N SER A 134 4.52 -16.39 -26.52
CA SER A 134 4.15 -17.69 -25.95
C SER A 134 2.93 -17.58 -25.02
N PHE A 135 2.86 -16.51 -24.21
CA PHE A 135 1.73 -16.24 -23.33
C PHE A 135 0.44 -15.98 -24.11
N LEU A 136 0.51 -15.14 -25.14
CA LEU A 136 -0.65 -14.84 -26.00
C LEU A 136 -1.11 -16.07 -26.77
N SER A 137 -0.17 -16.87 -27.32
CA SER A 137 -0.49 -18.12 -28.00
C SER A 137 -1.17 -19.12 -27.04
N PHE A 138 -0.69 -19.24 -25.82
CA PHE A 138 -1.34 -20.07 -24.79
C PHE A 138 -2.75 -19.56 -24.51
N ALA A 139 -2.93 -18.28 -24.24
CA ALA A 139 -4.23 -17.69 -23.91
C ALA A 139 -5.26 -17.87 -25.04
N GLN A 140 -4.81 -17.76 -26.31
CA GLN A 140 -5.68 -17.93 -27.48
C GLN A 140 -6.19 -19.37 -27.64
N ASN A 141 -5.39 -20.37 -27.28
CA ASN A 141 -5.68 -21.77 -27.50
C ASN A 141 -6.26 -22.48 -26.26
N ASP A 142 -6.24 -21.86 -25.08
CA ASP A 142 -6.75 -22.43 -23.85
C ASP A 142 -8.25 -22.19 -23.69
N LYS A 143 -9.00 -23.25 -23.36
CA LYS A 143 -10.49 -23.21 -23.25
C LYS A 143 -10.99 -22.24 -22.16
N VAL A 144 -10.18 -21.96 -21.13
CA VAL A 144 -10.55 -21.07 -20.03
C VAL A 144 -10.16 -19.64 -20.33
N TYR A 145 -8.95 -19.44 -20.89
CA TYR A 145 -8.35 -18.10 -21.06
C TYR A 145 -8.67 -17.45 -22.41
N GLN A 146 -9.10 -18.20 -23.42
CA GLN A 146 -9.44 -17.68 -24.75
C GLN A 146 -10.45 -16.52 -24.70
N LYS A 147 -11.40 -16.57 -23.79
CA LYS A 147 -12.40 -15.50 -23.62
C LYS A 147 -11.85 -14.17 -23.14
N TYR A 148 -10.60 -14.14 -22.65
CA TYR A 148 -9.91 -12.93 -22.18
C TYR A 148 -8.78 -12.51 -23.13
N TYR A 149 -8.69 -13.13 -24.31
CA TYR A 149 -7.57 -12.92 -25.22
C TYR A 149 -7.49 -11.47 -25.71
N ASP A 150 -8.61 -10.88 -26.07
CA ASP A 150 -8.66 -9.50 -26.55
C ASP A 150 -8.29 -8.50 -25.46
N GLU A 151 -8.76 -8.73 -24.23
CA GLU A 151 -8.40 -7.89 -23.07
C GLU A 151 -6.90 -7.97 -22.77
N LEU A 152 -6.31 -9.16 -22.91
CA LEU A 152 -4.87 -9.34 -22.70
C LEU A 152 -4.05 -8.60 -23.75
N ILE A 153 -4.45 -8.65 -25.03
CA ILE A 153 -3.81 -7.86 -26.10
C ILE A 153 -3.90 -6.35 -25.82
N ILE A 154 -5.08 -5.86 -25.41
CA ILE A 154 -5.29 -4.46 -25.09
C ILE A 154 -4.39 -4.05 -23.91
N LEU A 155 -4.34 -4.84 -22.84
CA LEU A 155 -3.50 -4.56 -21.69
C LEU A 155 -2.01 -4.50 -22.02
N LEU A 156 -1.50 -5.46 -22.81
CA LEU A 156 -0.10 -5.51 -23.23
C LEU A 156 0.24 -4.35 -24.20
N GLY A 157 -0.64 -4.07 -25.15
CA GLY A 157 -0.41 -3.03 -26.16
C GLY A 157 -0.54 -1.59 -25.63
N THR A 158 -1.35 -1.38 -24.58
CA THR A 158 -1.67 -0.03 -24.07
C THR A 158 -1.03 0.28 -22.71
N GLY A 159 -0.63 -0.72 -21.94
CA GLY A 159 -0.16 -0.55 -20.58
C GLY A 159 -1.26 -0.06 -19.61
N LEU A 160 -2.53 -0.23 -19.94
CA LEU A 160 -3.65 0.06 -19.05
C LEU A 160 -3.58 -0.83 -17.81
N ARG A 161 -3.98 -0.27 -16.66
CA ARG A 161 -4.25 -1.12 -15.49
C ARG A 161 -5.57 -1.85 -15.71
N ILE A 162 -5.70 -3.07 -15.16
CA ILE A 162 -6.94 -3.85 -15.31
C ILE A 162 -8.19 -3.07 -14.85
N SER A 163 -8.07 -2.27 -13.79
CA SER A 163 -9.17 -1.43 -13.31
C SER A 163 -9.50 -0.27 -14.24
N GLU A 164 -8.54 0.24 -14.98
CA GLU A 164 -8.73 1.26 -16.02
C GLU A 164 -9.43 0.63 -17.22
N LEU A 165 -8.95 -0.53 -17.71
CA LEU A 165 -9.59 -1.26 -18.80
C LEU A 165 -11.06 -1.60 -18.46
N CYS A 166 -11.33 -2.13 -17.27
CA CYS A 166 -12.68 -2.44 -16.83
C CYS A 166 -13.59 -1.21 -16.67
N GLY A 167 -13.00 -0.03 -16.54
CA GLY A 167 -13.72 1.23 -16.42
C GLY A 167 -14.03 1.90 -17.76
N LEU A 168 -13.36 1.51 -18.86
CA LEU A 168 -13.55 2.13 -20.16
C LEU A 168 -14.99 2.03 -20.64
N THR A 169 -15.45 3.10 -21.26
CA THR A 169 -16.70 3.23 -21.96
C THR A 169 -16.46 3.59 -23.43
N ASP A 170 -17.46 3.53 -24.27
CA ASP A 170 -17.39 3.94 -25.67
C ASP A 170 -17.00 5.40 -25.84
N THR A 171 -17.36 6.27 -24.90
CA THR A 171 -17.01 7.70 -24.92
C THR A 171 -15.54 7.98 -24.61
N ASP A 172 -14.82 7.00 -24.04
CA ASP A 172 -13.39 7.14 -23.74
C ASP A 172 -12.53 6.81 -24.95
N ILE A 173 -13.08 6.25 -26.01
CA ILE A 173 -12.36 5.78 -27.19
C ILE A 173 -12.67 6.68 -28.39
N ASP A 174 -11.68 7.44 -28.81
CA ASP A 174 -11.73 8.18 -30.06
C ASP A 174 -11.17 7.30 -31.19
N PHE A 175 -12.05 6.68 -31.94
CA PHE A 175 -11.67 5.78 -33.04
C PHE A 175 -11.08 6.53 -34.24
N GLU A 176 -11.44 7.80 -34.46
CA GLU A 176 -10.94 8.60 -35.57
C GLU A 176 -9.47 8.98 -35.35
N ASN A 177 -9.17 9.48 -34.14
CA ASN A 177 -7.82 9.88 -33.75
C ASN A 177 -7.01 8.75 -33.11
N ARG A 178 -7.61 7.56 -32.89
CA ARG A 178 -7.01 6.38 -32.26
C ARG A 178 -6.46 6.68 -30.85
N ILE A 179 -7.26 7.38 -30.06
CA ILE A 179 -6.91 7.80 -28.71
C ILE A 179 -7.81 7.09 -27.71
N ILE A 180 -7.22 6.63 -26.62
CA ILE A 180 -7.94 6.17 -25.42
C ILE A 180 -7.73 7.20 -24.32
N ASN A 181 -8.80 7.76 -23.79
CA ASN A 181 -8.78 8.67 -22.65
C ASN A 181 -8.88 7.85 -21.36
N VAL A 182 -7.94 8.04 -20.46
CA VAL A 182 -7.89 7.34 -19.16
C VAL A 182 -8.03 8.38 -18.06
N ASP A 183 -9.23 8.54 -17.53
CA ASP A 183 -9.53 9.52 -16.46
C ASP A 183 -10.26 8.89 -15.27
N HIS A 184 -10.65 7.63 -15.38
CA HIS A 184 -11.32 6.88 -14.33
C HIS A 184 -10.95 5.38 -14.33
N GLN A 185 -11.43 4.67 -13.33
CA GLN A 185 -11.22 3.24 -13.16
C GLN A 185 -12.43 2.60 -12.46
N LEU A 186 -12.74 1.35 -12.78
CA LEU A 186 -13.75 0.56 -12.10
C LEU A 186 -13.10 -0.22 -10.96
N LEU A 187 -13.62 -0.04 -9.77
CA LEU A 187 -13.16 -0.73 -8.56
C LEU A 187 -14.32 -1.51 -7.94
N ARG A 188 -13.96 -2.44 -7.06
CA ARG A 188 -14.93 -3.21 -6.28
C ARG A 188 -14.62 -3.10 -4.79
N SER A 189 -15.65 -2.85 -3.98
CA SER A 189 -15.56 -2.99 -2.53
C SER A 189 -16.57 -4.03 -2.02
N ALA A 190 -16.32 -4.59 -0.85
CA ALA A 190 -17.27 -5.49 -0.20
C ALA A 190 -18.53 -4.73 0.31
N GLU A 191 -18.40 -3.42 0.56
CA GLU A 191 -19.46 -2.59 1.14
C GLU A 191 -20.41 -2.02 0.08
N THR A 192 -19.89 -1.59 -1.09
CA THR A 192 -20.65 -0.86 -2.12
C THR A 192 -20.77 -1.59 -3.46
N GLY A 193 -20.11 -2.75 -3.62
CA GLY A 193 -20.02 -3.42 -4.91
C GLY A 193 -19.07 -2.70 -5.86
N TYR A 194 -19.42 -2.60 -7.14
CA TYR A 194 -18.64 -1.88 -8.15
C TYR A 194 -18.88 -0.38 -8.05
N TYR A 195 -17.82 0.40 -8.22
CA TYR A 195 -17.87 1.86 -8.23
C TYR A 195 -16.76 2.45 -9.10
N ILE A 196 -17.01 3.65 -9.62
CA ILE A 196 -16.05 4.41 -10.41
C ILE A 196 -15.25 5.34 -9.49
N GLU A 197 -13.94 5.42 -9.72
CA GLU A 197 -13.04 6.32 -9.00
C GLU A 197 -12.03 6.93 -9.99
N THR A 198 -11.67 8.19 -9.75
CA THR A 198 -10.59 8.85 -10.53
C THR A 198 -9.24 8.21 -10.23
N PRO A 199 -8.24 8.30 -11.14
CA PRO A 199 -6.88 7.84 -10.87
C PRO A 199 -6.27 8.45 -9.61
N LYS A 200 -5.31 7.75 -9.00
CA LYS A 200 -4.71 8.16 -7.73
C LYS A 200 -3.89 9.45 -7.82
N THR A 201 -3.36 9.74 -8.97
CA THR A 201 -2.49 10.89 -9.23
C THR A 201 -2.93 11.61 -10.50
N LYS A 202 -2.59 12.88 -10.63
CA LYS A 202 -2.84 13.65 -11.86
C LYS A 202 -2.21 13.00 -13.09
N SER A 203 -1.03 12.40 -12.96
CA SER A 203 -0.35 11.64 -14.03
C SER A 203 -1.05 10.31 -14.39
N GLY A 204 -2.02 9.87 -13.59
CA GLY A 204 -2.88 8.74 -13.93
C GLY A 204 -3.95 9.11 -14.95
N ILE A 205 -4.31 10.39 -15.06
CA ILE A 205 -5.16 10.93 -16.12
C ILE A 205 -4.26 11.15 -17.33
N ARG A 206 -4.51 10.42 -18.40
CA ARG A 206 -3.66 10.41 -19.59
C ARG A 206 -4.43 9.98 -20.83
N GLN A 207 -3.89 10.33 -21.97
CA GLN A 207 -4.29 9.81 -23.27
C GLN A 207 -3.27 8.78 -23.75
N ILE A 208 -3.74 7.72 -24.33
CA ILE A 208 -2.93 6.68 -24.99
C ILE A 208 -3.24 6.76 -26.48
N SER A 209 -2.24 7.11 -27.28
CA SER A 209 -2.34 7.09 -28.74
C SER A 209 -1.75 5.79 -29.26
N ASN A 210 -2.44 5.15 -30.20
CA ASN A 210 -1.90 4.02 -30.94
C ASN A 210 -1.22 4.52 -32.22
N GLU A 211 -0.09 5.21 -32.06
CA GLU A 211 0.78 5.49 -33.20
C GLU A 211 1.38 4.15 -33.65
N ARG A 212 0.90 3.61 -34.76
CA ARG A 212 1.66 2.58 -35.47
C ARG A 212 3.01 3.21 -35.81
N LYS A 213 4.09 2.80 -35.12
CA LYS A 213 5.42 2.96 -35.69
C LYS A 213 5.36 2.21 -37.02
N SER A 214 5.30 2.97 -38.13
CA SER A 214 5.55 2.43 -39.47
C SER A 214 6.93 1.80 -39.45
N ILE A 215 6.94 0.49 -39.56
CA ILE A 215 8.14 -0.31 -39.83
C ILE A 215 8.51 -0.07 -41.29
#